data_bfcb5f8b48274c5f947de16edf855a64
#
_entry.id   bfcb5f8b48274c5f947de16edf855a64
#
_cell.length_a   1.000
_cell.length_b   1.000
_cell.length_c   1.000
_cell.angle_alpha   90.00
_cell.angle_beta   90.00
_cell.angle_gamma   90.00
#
_symmetry.space_group_name_H-M   'P 1'
#
loop_
_entity.id
_entity.type
_entity.pdbx_description
1 polymer ?
#
loop_
_entity_poly.entity_id
_entity_poly.type
_entity_poly.pdbx_seq_one_letter_code
_entity_poly.pdbx_strand_id
1 'polypeptide(L)'
;LLDPPKIIVNIPFLKWLNLYKRNGLYRGKLLEKWFQQKLAKKGIYCFGDLPKGALKLVASDLTNGKILVLPDDLKNYGIDCERFPISRALRMSCGLPFFFEPVYLKNSNHDCVVVDGGVLSNFPLWIYDNGHKMRPVLGMKLSSSSDEMPPREIDNALQLFEALFSTMQNAHDKRYIDRKHEKNIIFIPVEKYSTTQFDM
;
A
#
# COMPACT_ATOMS: atom_id res chain seq x y z
N LEU A 1 14.96 -7.31 1.13
CA LEU A 1 13.71 -7.06 0.37
C LEU A 1 13.81 -5.83 -0.54
N LEU A 2 14.82 -5.01 -0.36
CA LEU A 2 15.10 -3.84 -1.19
C LEU A 2 15.97 -4.25 -2.37
N ASP A 3 15.52 -3.94 -3.59
CA ASP A 3 16.22 -4.21 -4.84
C ASP A 3 16.67 -2.91 -5.51
N PRO A 4 17.84 -2.38 -5.14
CA PRO A 4 18.38 -1.21 -5.82
C PRO A 4 18.67 -1.55 -7.29
N PRO A 5 18.51 -0.61 -8.21
CA PRO A 5 18.89 -0.81 -9.60
C PRO A 5 20.39 -1.12 -9.67
N LYS A 6 20.76 -2.17 -10.41
CA LYS A 6 22.11 -2.82 -10.43
C LYS A 6 23.33 -1.90 -10.64
N ILE A 7 23.14 -0.64 -11.00
CA ILE A 7 24.24 0.28 -11.37
C ILE A 7 24.50 1.38 -10.32
N ILE A 8 23.70 1.49 -9.22
CA ILE A 8 23.60 2.78 -8.52
C ILE A 8 23.77 2.69 -6.99
N VAL A 9 24.37 1.64 -6.48
CA VAL A 9 24.46 1.42 -5.01
C VAL A 9 25.30 2.48 -4.29
N ASN A 10 26.26 3.13 -4.96
CA ASN A 10 27.26 3.98 -4.29
C ASN A 10 27.36 5.46 -4.75
N ILE A 11 26.49 5.95 -5.63
CA ILE A 11 26.59 7.34 -6.10
C ILE A 11 25.29 8.10 -5.77
N PRO A 12 25.31 9.06 -4.82
CA PRO A 12 24.11 9.79 -4.39
C PRO A 12 23.35 10.46 -5.54
N PHE A 13 24.07 11.03 -6.50
CA PHE A 13 23.48 11.70 -7.67
C PHE A 13 22.65 10.76 -8.56
N LEU A 14 23.05 9.50 -8.70
CA LEU A 14 22.35 8.52 -9.54
C LEU A 14 21.05 7.98 -8.87
N LYS A 15 20.94 8.04 -7.55
CA LYS A 15 19.68 7.75 -6.84
C LYS A 15 18.61 8.78 -7.20
N TRP A 16 18.98 10.06 -7.28
CA TRP A 16 18.07 11.14 -7.71
C TRP A 16 17.63 11.00 -9.16
N LEU A 17 18.54 10.60 -10.05
CA LEU A 17 18.22 10.37 -11.46
C LEU A 17 17.22 9.22 -11.64
N ASN A 18 17.31 8.16 -10.82
CA ASN A 18 16.34 7.07 -10.83
C ASN A 18 14.99 7.50 -10.27
N LEU A 19 14.98 8.26 -9.18
CA LEU A 19 13.74 8.81 -8.63
C LEU A 19 13.01 9.64 -9.70
N TYR A 20 13.74 10.47 -10.43
CA TYR A 20 13.17 11.31 -11.50
C TYR A 20 12.68 10.49 -12.71
N LYS A 21 13.42 9.45 -13.14
CA LYS A 21 13.07 8.66 -14.33
C LYS A 21 12.08 7.54 -14.07
N ARG A 22 12.03 6.99 -12.85
CA ARG A 22 11.27 5.78 -12.52
C ARG A 22 10.25 5.96 -11.39
N ASN A 23 10.15 7.18 -10.85
CA ASN A 23 9.25 7.53 -9.75
C ASN A 23 9.45 6.67 -8.48
N GLY A 24 10.64 6.10 -8.28
CA GLY A 24 10.94 5.28 -7.11
C GLY A 24 12.41 4.92 -6.96
N LEU A 25 12.86 4.74 -5.72
CA LEU A 25 14.24 4.37 -5.39
C LEU A 25 14.50 2.88 -5.59
N TYR A 26 13.51 2.04 -5.33
CA TYR A 26 13.60 0.57 -5.37
C TYR A 26 12.56 -0.01 -6.31
N ARG A 27 12.92 -1.06 -7.05
CA ARG A 27 12.00 -1.69 -8.01
C ARG A 27 10.84 -2.45 -7.37
N GLY A 28 11.03 -2.95 -6.14
CA GLY A 28 10.05 -3.74 -5.42
C GLY A 28 9.84 -5.16 -5.97
N LYS A 29 10.69 -5.63 -6.90
CA LYS A 29 10.60 -6.98 -7.45
C LYS A 29 10.98 -8.05 -6.42
N LEU A 30 11.94 -7.77 -5.54
CA LEU A 30 12.31 -8.70 -4.46
C LEU A 30 11.18 -8.82 -3.44
N LEU A 31 10.48 -7.74 -3.14
CA LEU A 31 9.30 -7.75 -2.28
C LEU A 31 8.18 -8.60 -2.90
N GLU A 32 7.88 -8.39 -4.19
CA GLU A 32 6.88 -9.19 -4.91
C GLU A 32 7.24 -10.68 -4.92
N LYS A 33 8.51 -11.00 -5.19
CA LYS A 33 9.02 -12.38 -5.15
C LYS A 33 8.93 -12.99 -3.75
N TRP A 34 9.19 -12.22 -2.72
CA TRP A 34 9.05 -12.67 -1.34
C TRP A 34 7.59 -13.02 -1.00
N PHE A 35 6.63 -12.16 -1.36
CA PHE A 35 5.21 -12.46 -1.23
C PHE A 35 4.85 -13.75 -1.99
N GLN A 36 5.29 -13.87 -3.24
CA GLN A 36 5.05 -15.07 -4.05
C GLN A 36 5.55 -16.34 -3.37
N GLN A 37 6.78 -16.32 -2.83
CA GLN A 37 7.35 -17.47 -2.13
C GLN A 37 6.58 -17.83 -0.85
N LYS A 38 6.10 -16.83 -0.10
CA LYS A 38 5.32 -17.08 1.12
C LYS A 38 3.95 -17.66 0.82
N LEU A 39 3.26 -17.15 -0.20
CA LEU A 39 1.96 -17.63 -0.65
C LEU A 39 2.07 -19.05 -1.27
N ALA A 40 3.10 -19.29 -2.10
CA ALA A 40 3.34 -20.58 -2.73
C ALA A 40 3.49 -21.73 -1.72
N LYS A 41 4.06 -21.48 -0.52
CA LYS A 41 4.13 -22.47 0.56
C LYS A 41 2.75 -22.94 1.04
N LYS A 42 1.70 -22.19 0.73
CA LYS A 42 0.30 -22.52 1.03
C LYS A 42 -0.49 -22.94 -0.20
N GLY A 43 0.17 -23.09 -1.37
CA GLY A 43 -0.49 -23.42 -2.64
C GLY A 43 -1.31 -22.27 -3.21
N ILE A 44 -1.07 -21.03 -2.78
CA ILE A 44 -1.82 -19.84 -3.18
C ILE A 44 -0.96 -19.01 -4.14
N TYR A 45 -1.48 -18.65 -5.31
CA TYR A 45 -0.79 -17.87 -6.34
C TYR A 45 -1.63 -16.68 -6.83
N CYS A 46 -2.90 -16.92 -7.11
CA CYS A 46 -3.83 -15.95 -7.65
C CYS A 46 -5.11 -15.85 -6.81
N PHE A 47 -5.95 -14.85 -7.08
CA PHE A 47 -7.20 -14.68 -6.31
C PHE A 47 -8.17 -15.84 -6.49
N GLY A 48 -8.14 -16.54 -7.62
CA GLY A 48 -8.95 -17.75 -7.86
C GLY A 48 -8.62 -18.93 -6.96
N ASP A 49 -7.42 -18.95 -6.33
CA ASP A 49 -7.05 -19.98 -5.37
C ASP A 49 -7.70 -19.77 -3.99
N LEU A 50 -8.38 -18.64 -3.79
CA LEU A 50 -9.05 -18.30 -2.54
C LEU A 50 -10.58 -18.33 -2.70
N PRO A 51 -11.32 -18.62 -1.62
CA PRO A 51 -12.77 -18.45 -1.62
C PRO A 51 -13.14 -17.01 -2.02
N LYS A 52 -14.18 -16.85 -2.81
CA LYS A 52 -14.63 -15.54 -3.28
C LYS A 52 -14.86 -14.56 -2.12
N GLY A 53 -14.23 -13.39 -2.19
CA GLY A 53 -14.30 -12.37 -1.15
C GLY A 53 -13.43 -12.61 0.10
N ALA A 54 -12.64 -13.70 0.13
CA ALA A 54 -11.77 -14.01 1.27
C ALA A 54 -10.63 -12.99 1.48
N LEU A 55 -10.19 -12.34 0.41
CA LEU A 55 -9.14 -11.33 0.45
C LEU A 55 -9.55 -10.12 -0.41
N LYS A 56 -9.45 -8.94 0.19
CA LYS A 56 -9.51 -7.67 -0.51
C LYS A 56 -8.30 -6.84 -0.15
N LEU A 57 -7.70 -6.23 -1.15
CA LEU A 57 -6.55 -5.33 -1.01
C LEU A 57 -6.92 -3.97 -1.60
N VAL A 58 -6.31 -2.91 -1.08
CA VAL A 58 -6.55 -1.55 -1.58
C VAL A 58 -5.27 -1.02 -2.21
N ALA A 59 -5.42 -0.37 -3.35
CA ALA A 59 -4.37 0.37 -4.02
C ALA A 59 -4.91 1.72 -4.49
N SER A 60 -4.04 2.63 -4.89
CA SER A 60 -4.40 3.97 -5.39
C SER A 60 -3.97 4.11 -6.85
N ASP A 61 -4.93 4.34 -7.74
CA ASP A 61 -4.66 4.72 -9.13
C ASP A 61 -4.51 6.24 -9.20
N LEU A 62 -3.27 6.70 -9.30
CA LEU A 62 -2.94 8.13 -9.37
C LEU A 62 -3.30 8.76 -10.72
N THR A 63 -3.33 7.97 -11.80
CA THR A 63 -3.67 8.45 -13.13
C THR A 63 -5.13 8.89 -13.19
N ASN A 64 -6.01 8.11 -12.57
CA ASN A 64 -7.44 8.40 -12.56
C ASN A 64 -7.94 8.99 -11.22
N GLY A 65 -7.06 9.20 -10.24
CA GLY A 65 -7.38 9.77 -8.93
C GLY A 65 -8.40 8.95 -8.13
N LYS A 66 -8.33 7.61 -8.20
CA LYS A 66 -9.33 6.73 -7.56
C LYS A 66 -8.71 5.58 -6.76
N ILE A 67 -9.48 5.12 -5.78
CA ILE A 67 -9.17 3.92 -5.02
C ILE A 67 -9.48 2.69 -5.88
N LEU A 68 -8.62 1.66 -5.79
CA LEU A 68 -8.82 0.34 -6.37
C LEU A 68 -9.04 -0.68 -5.26
N VAL A 69 -10.15 -1.38 -5.31
CA VAL A 69 -10.43 -2.55 -4.48
C VAL A 69 -10.09 -3.80 -5.28
N LEU A 70 -9.00 -4.44 -4.93
CA LEU A 70 -8.53 -5.64 -5.60
C LEU A 70 -9.13 -6.90 -4.94
N PRO A 71 -9.56 -7.90 -5.71
CA PRO A 71 -9.47 -7.99 -7.17
C PRO A 71 -10.62 -7.32 -7.94
N ASP A 72 -11.69 -6.84 -7.29
CA ASP A 72 -12.97 -6.49 -7.90
C ASP A 72 -12.84 -5.46 -9.03
N ASP A 73 -11.97 -4.46 -8.86
CA ASP A 73 -11.80 -3.36 -9.82
C ASP A 73 -10.87 -3.69 -11.00
N LEU A 74 -10.18 -4.83 -10.98
CA LEU A 74 -9.31 -5.25 -12.09
C LEU A 74 -10.06 -5.41 -13.41
N LYS A 75 -11.34 -5.77 -13.34
CA LYS A 75 -12.22 -5.85 -14.52
C LYS A 75 -12.30 -4.53 -15.29
N ASN A 76 -12.20 -3.39 -14.59
CA ASN A 76 -12.24 -2.05 -15.20
C ASN A 76 -10.98 -1.76 -16.05
N TYR A 77 -9.94 -2.59 -15.91
CA TYR A 77 -8.69 -2.55 -16.67
C TYR A 77 -8.59 -3.70 -17.70
N GLY A 78 -9.68 -4.45 -17.91
CA GLY A 78 -9.69 -5.62 -18.79
C GLY A 78 -8.86 -6.80 -18.28
N ILE A 79 -8.60 -6.85 -16.97
CA ILE A 79 -7.77 -7.87 -16.32
C ILE A 79 -8.67 -8.91 -15.66
N ASP A 80 -8.37 -10.18 -15.89
CA ASP A 80 -9.05 -11.31 -15.23
C ASP A 80 -8.75 -11.30 -13.73
N CYS A 81 -9.79 -11.06 -12.93
CA CYS A 81 -9.70 -10.94 -11.48
C CYS A 81 -9.21 -12.24 -10.82
N GLU A 82 -9.64 -13.39 -11.30
CA GLU A 82 -9.31 -14.68 -10.69
C GLU A 82 -7.86 -15.09 -10.98
N ARG A 83 -7.37 -14.80 -12.18
CA ARG A 83 -6.00 -15.13 -12.60
C ARG A 83 -4.95 -14.11 -12.16
N PHE A 84 -5.36 -13.00 -11.57
CA PHE A 84 -4.40 -11.97 -11.15
C PHE A 84 -3.58 -12.44 -9.94
N PRO A 85 -2.22 -12.34 -10.00
CA PRO A 85 -1.35 -12.79 -8.92
C PRO A 85 -1.54 -11.96 -7.65
N ILE A 86 -1.76 -12.64 -6.52
CA ILE A 86 -1.91 -11.96 -5.21
C ILE A 86 -0.61 -11.25 -4.81
N SER A 87 0.56 -11.82 -5.15
CA SER A 87 1.85 -11.17 -4.89
C SER A 87 1.98 -9.81 -5.55
N ARG A 88 1.46 -9.68 -6.79
CA ARG A 88 1.43 -8.40 -7.51
C ARG A 88 0.43 -7.43 -6.90
N ALA A 89 -0.74 -7.91 -6.47
CA ALA A 89 -1.72 -7.08 -5.76
C ALA A 89 -1.17 -6.58 -4.41
N LEU A 90 -0.48 -7.42 -3.66
CA LEU A 90 0.23 -7.02 -2.43
C LEU A 90 1.31 -5.98 -2.73
N ARG A 91 2.09 -6.17 -3.82
CA ARG A 91 3.09 -5.20 -4.26
C ARG A 91 2.48 -3.85 -4.61
N MET A 92 1.28 -3.83 -5.20
CA MET A 92 0.52 -2.60 -5.46
C MET A 92 0.05 -1.95 -4.16
N SER A 93 -0.55 -2.74 -3.26
CA SER A 93 -1.11 -2.28 -1.99
C SER A 93 -0.06 -1.75 -1.00
N CYS A 94 1.19 -2.23 -1.08
CA CYS A 94 2.31 -1.82 -0.22
C CYS A 94 3.34 -0.96 -0.96
N GLY A 95 2.98 -0.41 -2.09
CA GLY A 95 3.87 0.35 -2.97
C GLY A 95 4.03 1.80 -2.57
N LEU A 96 4.70 2.08 -1.42
CA LEU A 96 4.94 3.44 -0.94
C LEU A 96 5.55 4.32 -2.04
N PRO A 97 4.87 5.43 -2.42
CA PRO A 97 5.34 6.35 -3.45
C PRO A 97 6.76 6.86 -3.18
N PHE A 98 7.53 7.08 -4.24
CA PHE A 98 8.94 7.49 -4.23
C PHE A 98 9.91 6.46 -3.64
N PHE A 99 9.48 5.64 -2.70
CA PHE A 99 10.29 4.56 -2.16
C PHE A 99 10.34 3.37 -3.13
N PHE A 100 9.18 2.90 -3.56
CA PHE A 100 9.09 1.88 -4.60
C PHE A 100 8.67 2.49 -5.94
N GLU A 101 9.24 1.95 -7.04
CA GLU A 101 8.72 2.22 -8.40
C GLU A 101 7.22 1.84 -8.43
N PRO A 102 6.32 2.67 -8.98
CA PRO A 102 4.91 2.34 -9.07
C PRO A 102 4.67 1.10 -9.94
N VAL A 103 3.54 0.45 -9.73
CA VAL A 103 3.08 -0.61 -10.62
C VAL A 103 2.21 -0.01 -11.71
N TYR A 104 2.46 -0.40 -12.95
CA TYR A 104 1.67 0.05 -14.08
C TYR A 104 0.64 -1.01 -14.43
N LEU A 105 -0.65 -0.62 -14.46
CA LEU A 105 -1.73 -1.40 -15.03
C LEU A 105 -2.04 -0.86 -16.42
N LYS A 106 -2.04 -1.76 -17.40
CA LYS A 106 -2.42 -1.41 -18.77
C LYS A 106 -3.94 -1.30 -18.85
N ASN A 107 -4.41 -0.17 -19.34
CA ASN A 107 -5.77 0.02 -19.80
C ASN A 107 -5.73 0.18 -21.33
N SER A 108 -6.88 0.01 -22.00
CA SER A 108 -6.96 0.11 -23.48
C SER A 108 -6.39 1.44 -24.03
N ASN A 109 -6.45 2.52 -23.28
CA ASN A 109 -6.10 3.86 -23.75
C ASN A 109 -4.79 4.42 -23.16
N HIS A 110 -4.37 3.97 -21.98
CA HIS A 110 -3.17 4.47 -21.30
C HIS A 110 -2.72 3.55 -20.17
N ASP A 111 -1.48 3.69 -19.75
CA ASP A 111 -0.95 3.01 -18.56
C ASP A 111 -1.36 3.77 -17.31
N CYS A 112 -1.97 3.08 -16.35
CA CYS A 112 -2.38 3.63 -15.07
C CYS A 112 -1.30 3.41 -14.01
N VAL A 113 -0.89 4.48 -13.35
CA VAL A 113 0.12 4.49 -12.29
C VAL A 113 -0.53 4.10 -10.96
N VAL A 114 -0.15 2.95 -10.43
CA VAL A 114 -0.73 2.40 -9.20
C VAL A 114 0.30 2.34 -8.10
N VAL A 115 -0.08 2.85 -6.93
CA VAL A 115 0.75 2.93 -5.73
C VAL A 115 -0.03 2.42 -4.51
N ASP A 116 0.58 2.53 -3.33
CA ASP A 116 0.03 2.16 -2.03
C ASP A 116 -1.41 2.67 -1.83
N GLY A 117 -2.26 1.81 -1.31
CA GLY A 117 -3.65 2.15 -0.99
C GLY A 117 -3.79 3.23 0.08
N GLY A 118 -2.83 3.30 0.99
CA GLY A 118 -2.78 4.30 2.05
C GLY A 118 -2.72 5.75 1.55
N VAL A 119 -2.37 5.99 0.28
CA VAL A 119 -2.43 7.33 -0.33
C VAL A 119 -3.84 7.90 -0.28
N LEU A 120 -4.85 7.10 -0.60
CA LEU A 120 -6.26 7.52 -0.65
C LEU A 120 -7.11 6.94 0.47
N SER A 121 -6.76 5.78 1.04
CA SER A 121 -7.48 5.14 2.14
C SER A 121 -6.58 4.18 2.91
N ASN A 122 -6.03 4.65 4.03
CA ASN A 122 -5.12 3.87 4.85
C ASN A 122 -5.83 2.81 5.72
N PHE A 123 -7.09 3.07 6.10
CA PHE A 123 -7.87 2.15 6.93
C PHE A 123 -9.26 1.90 6.32
N PRO A 124 -9.39 1.01 5.30
CA PRO A 124 -10.56 0.90 4.45
C PRO A 124 -11.69 0.03 5.04
N LEU A 125 -12.16 0.28 6.25
CA LEU A 125 -13.29 -0.42 6.86
C LEU A 125 -14.59 -0.29 6.04
N TRP A 126 -14.72 0.79 5.27
CA TRP A 126 -15.87 1.05 4.41
C TRP A 126 -16.12 -0.05 3.38
N ILE A 127 -15.12 -0.84 3.00
CA ILE A 127 -15.26 -1.99 2.08
C ILE A 127 -16.28 -3.01 2.61
N TYR A 128 -16.39 -3.10 3.93
CA TYR A 128 -17.25 -4.06 4.63
C TYR A 128 -18.53 -3.43 5.17
N ASP A 129 -18.83 -2.16 4.87
CA ASP A 129 -19.98 -1.41 5.39
C ASP A 129 -21.25 -1.57 4.52
N ASN A 130 -21.39 -2.65 3.80
CA ASN A 130 -22.46 -2.93 2.83
C ASN A 130 -23.80 -3.35 3.47
N GLY A 131 -24.24 -2.71 4.56
CA GLY A 131 -25.60 -2.83 5.12
C GLY A 131 -26.09 -4.22 5.59
N HIS A 132 -25.63 -5.29 4.99
CA HIS A 132 -25.98 -6.67 5.34
C HIS A 132 -24.82 -7.35 6.08
N LYS A 133 -24.60 -6.98 7.33
CA LYS A 133 -23.56 -7.60 8.15
C LYS A 133 -24.02 -8.98 8.63
N MET A 134 -23.65 -10.03 7.93
CA MET A 134 -23.79 -11.40 8.45
C MET A 134 -22.78 -11.74 9.52
N ARG A 135 -21.68 -10.98 9.64
CA ARG A 135 -20.61 -11.19 10.62
C ARG A 135 -20.09 -9.85 11.15
N PRO A 136 -19.62 -9.78 12.40
CA PRO A 136 -19.00 -8.58 12.94
C PRO A 136 -17.70 -8.27 12.17
N VAL A 137 -17.46 -6.97 11.93
CA VAL A 137 -16.20 -6.48 11.33
C VAL A 137 -15.32 -6.00 12.46
N LEU A 138 -14.10 -6.51 12.54
CA LEU A 138 -13.06 -6.10 13.48
C LEU A 138 -11.93 -5.42 12.72
N GLY A 139 -11.62 -4.18 13.06
CA GLY A 139 -10.48 -3.44 12.55
C GLY A 139 -9.26 -3.61 13.46
N MET A 140 -8.08 -3.79 12.90
CA MET A 140 -6.81 -3.73 13.61
C MET A 140 -5.97 -2.63 13.00
N LYS A 141 -5.61 -1.62 13.77
CA LYS A 141 -4.82 -0.48 13.31
C LYS A 141 -3.54 -0.35 14.11
N LEU A 142 -2.41 -0.22 13.41
CA LEU A 142 -1.17 0.18 14.05
C LEU A 142 -1.28 1.66 14.42
N SER A 143 -1.03 1.99 15.67
CA SER A 143 -1.11 3.35 16.21
C SER A 143 0.19 3.66 16.95
N SER A 144 0.70 4.87 16.79
CA SER A 144 1.63 5.39 17.77
C SER A 144 0.85 5.71 19.04
N SER A 145 1.31 5.24 20.18
CA SER A 145 0.59 5.22 21.46
C SER A 145 0.36 6.60 22.10
N SER A 146 0.69 7.69 21.47
CA SER A 146 0.50 9.02 22.03
C SER A 146 -0.04 10.02 21.03
N ASP A 147 -1.05 10.78 21.45
CA ASP A 147 -1.41 12.07 20.84
C ASP A 147 -0.24 13.09 20.92
N GLU A 148 0.85 12.72 21.58
CA GLU A 148 2.11 13.45 21.76
C GLU A 148 3.25 12.74 21.01
N MET A 149 3.20 12.72 19.68
CA MET A 149 4.41 12.40 18.93
C MET A 149 5.45 13.50 19.15
N PRO A 150 6.72 13.16 19.45
CA PRO A 150 7.78 14.15 19.49
C PRO A 150 7.85 14.87 18.13
N PRO A 151 8.25 16.15 18.13
CA PRO A 151 8.43 16.89 16.89
C PRO A 151 9.34 16.13 15.93
N ARG A 152 8.94 16.02 14.67
CA ARG A 152 9.74 15.35 13.63
C ARG A 152 10.79 16.33 13.12
N GLU A 153 12.03 15.90 13.07
CA GLU A 153 13.07 16.61 12.33
C GLU A 153 12.87 16.41 10.83
N ILE A 154 12.82 17.49 10.07
CA ILE A 154 12.57 17.46 8.61
C ILE A 154 13.72 18.20 7.94
N ASP A 155 14.77 17.46 7.59
CA ASP A 155 16.01 18.02 7.06
C ASP A 155 16.15 17.85 5.54
N ASN A 156 15.30 17.05 4.94
CA ASN A 156 15.37 16.73 3.50
C ASN A 156 14.01 16.49 2.88
N ALA A 157 13.97 16.53 1.54
CA ALA A 157 12.73 16.40 0.76
C ALA A 157 12.02 15.05 0.97
N LEU A 158 12.75 13.96 1.25
CA LEU A 158 12.15 12.65 1.50
C LEU A 158 11.44 12.62 2.86
N GLN A 159 12.07 13.18 3.90
CA GLN A 159 11.45 13.33 5.22
C GLN A 159 10.25 14.27 5.19
N LEU A 160 10.33 15.36 4.40
CA LEU A 160 9.17 16.24 4.18
C LEU A 160 8.02 15.49 3.52
N PHE A 161 8.30 14.70 2.48
CA PHE A 161 7.28 13.88 1.84
C PHE A 161 6.66 12.87 2.82
N GLU A 162 7.49 12.16 3.58
CA GLU A 162 7.02 11.19 4.58
C GLU A 162 6.13 11.85 5.65
N ALA A 163 6.53 13.03 6.13
CA ALA A 163 5.75 13.81 7.08
C ALA A 163 4.41 14.26 6.49
N LEU A 164 4.39 14.79 5.28
CA LEU A 164 3.17 15.19 4.57
C LEU A 164 2.25 13.97 4.36
N PHE A 165 2.80 12.88 3.83
CA PHE A 165 2.06 11.67 3.54
C PHE A 165 1.40 11.08 4.79
N SER A 166 2.17 10.92 5.88
CA SER A 166 1.63 10.42 7.15
C SER A 166 0.61 11.37 7.79
N THR A 167 0.78 12.68 7.64
CA THR A 167 -0.18 13.67 8.14
C THR A 167 -1.50 13.59 7.37
N MET A 168 -1.45 13.45 6.05
CA MET A 168 -2.63 13.25 5.21
C MET A 168 -3.36 11.95 5.56
N GLN A 169 -2.64 10.84 5.70
CA GLN A 169 -3.20 9.55 6.11
C GLN A 169 -3.91 9.64 7.47
N ASN A 170 -3.25 10.25 8.46
CA ASN A 170 -3.82 10.39 9.80
C ASN A 170 -5.07 11.28 9.81
N ALA A 171 -5.07 12.36 9.04
CA ALA A 171 -6.23 13.25 8.92
C ALA A 171 -7.42 12.55 8.26
N HIS A 172 -7.18 11.74 7.24
CA HIS A 172 -8.20 10.96 6.56
C HIS A 172 -8.78 9.88 7.48
N ASP A 173 -7.91 9.14 8.16
CA ASP A 173 -8.31 8.06 9.09
C ASP A 173 -9.11 8.59 10.27
N LYS A 174 -8.70 9.71 10.90
CA LYS A 174 -9.46 10.34 11.98
C LYS A 174 -10.91 10.62 11.58
N ARG A 175 -11.12 11.23 10.41
CA ARG A 175 -12.47 11.53 9.92
C ARG A 175 -13.36 10.32 9.74
N TYR A 176 -12.77 9.17 9.42
CA TYR A 176 -13.50 7.94 9.17
C TYR A 176 -13.77 7.15 10.45
N ILE A 177 -12.80 7.08 11.35
CA ILE A 177 -12.87 6.36 12.63
C ILE A 177 -13.86 7.03 13.59
N ASP A 178 -13.80 8.35 13.73
CA ASP A 178 -14.61 9.13 14.70
C ASP A 178 -16.13 9.02 14.48
N ARG A 179 -16.59 8.56 13.35
CA ARG A 179 -18.02 8.60 13.01
C ARG A 179 -18.79 7.30 13.17
N LYS A 180 -18.18 6.12 13.11
CA LYS A 180 -18.97 4.89 12.96
C LYS A 180 -18.39 3.61 13.57
N HIS A 181 -17.10 3.51 13.82
CA HIS A 181 -16.42 2.24 14.00
C HIS A 181 -15.51 2.12 15.21
N GLU A 182 -15.40 3.12 16.07
CA GLU A 182 -14.46 3.16 17.20
C GLU A 182 -14.54 1.88 18.09
N LYS A 183 -15.75 1.38 18.31
CA LYS A 183 -16.01 0.18 19.15
C LYS A 183 -15.52 -1.14 18.51
N ASN A 184 -15.21 -1.13 17.24
CA ASN A 184 -14.84 -2.31 16.48
C ASN A 184 -13.34 -2.27 16.05
N ILE A 185 -12.54 -1.37 16.61
CA ILE A 185 -11.15 -1.19 16.25
C ILE A 185 -10.25 -1.51 17.42
N ILE A 186 -9.28 -2.39 17.20
CA ILE A 186 -8.17 -2.65 18.11
C ILE A 186 -6.98 -1.82 17.65
N PHE A 187 -6.52 -0.92 18.50
CA PHE A 187 -5.30 -0.16 18.27
C PHE A 187 -4.10 -0.94 18.81
N ILE A 188 -3.12 -1.20 17.95
CA ILE A 188 -1.89 -1.90 18.31
C ILE A 188 -0.78 -0.85 18.42
N PRO A 189 -0.27 -0.56 19.63
CA PRO A 189 0.77 0.43 19.80
C PRO A 189 2.08 -0.04 19.17
N VAL A 190 2.70 0.80 18.34
CA VAL A 190 3.99 0.54 17.70
C VAL A 190 4.92 1.70 18.03
N GLU A 191 5.70 1.54 19.10
CA GLU A 191 6.52 2.64 19.65
C GLU A 191 7.92 2.76 19.03
N LYS A 192 8.40 1.74 18.33
CA LYS A 192 9.83 1.62 17.96
C LYS A 192 10.13 1.60 16.47
N TYR A 193 9.16 1.53 15.59
CA TYR A 193 9.44 1.30 14.18
C TYR A 193 8.87 2.38 13.27
N SER A 194 9.72 2.98 12.43
CA SER A 194 9.28 3.83 11.32
C SER A 194 8.86 2.95 10.13
N THR A 195 7.87 3.39 9.35
CA THR A 195 7.42 2.70 8.13
C THR A 195 8.51 2.58 7.06
N THR A 196 9.59 3.32 7.18
CA THR A 196 10.74 3.34 6.26
C THR A 196 11.98 2.65 6.83
N GLN A 197 11.92 2.10 8.04
CA GLN A 197 13.05 1.45 8.68
C GLN A 197 13.12 -0.03 8.25
N PHE A 198 13.86 -0.29 7.18
CA PHE A 198 14.05 -1.64 6.62
C PHE A 198 15.36 -2.32 7.02
N ASP A 199 16.19 -1.65 7.83
CA ASP A 199 17.47 -2.14 8.32
C ASP A 199 17.26 -2.93 9.61
N MET A 200 16.72 -4.14 9.46
CA MET A 200 16.65 -5.16 10.53
C MET A 200 17.43 -6.40 10.13
#